data_d490bbef600fb4ae75283cf751e61637
#
_entry.id   d490bbef600fb4ae75283cf751e61637
#
_cell.length_a   1.000
_cell.length_b   1.000
_cell.length_c   1.000
_cell.angle_alpha   90.00
_cell.angle_beta   90.00
_cell.angle_gamma   90.00
#
_symmetry.space_group_name_H-M   'P 1'
#
loop_
_entity.id
_entity.type
_entity.pdbx_description
1 polymer ?
#
loop_
_entity_poly.entity_id
_entity_poly.type
_entity_poly.pdbx_seq_one_letter_code
_entity_poly.pdbx_strand_id
1 'polypeptide(L)'
;SHCVDCSYPGAMSTTVQLAVIAGDGIGPEVVAEGLKVLDAVAPNHGVVFERTEYDLGARRWHATGETLPDSVLAEIRQQDAILLGAVGDPTVPSGVLERGLLLTLRFALDHHVNLRPVRLFPGGAPRLAGKGPQDIDMVVVREGTEGPYAGAGGTLRKGTRHEVATEESLNTAFGVERVVRDGFARAHARPRQKLSLIHKNN
;
A
#
# COMPACT_ATOMS: atom_id res chain seq x y z
N SER A 1 -46.94 -22.55 -21.83
CA SER A 1 -45.54 -22.17 -21.56
C SER A 1 -45.45 -20.66 -21.43
N HIS A 2 -45.45 -20.20 -20.20
CA HIS A 2 -45.15 -18.79 -19.88
C HIS A 2 -43.70 -18.73 -19.37
N CYS A 3 -42.84 -18.15 -20.19
CA CYS A 3 -41.52 -17.70 -19.78
C CYS A 3 -41.73 -16.51 -18.83
N VAL A 4 -41.47 -16.70 -17.56
CA VAL A 4 -41.40 -15.60 -16.58
C VAL A 4 -40.04 -14.96 -16.81
N ASP A 5 -40.05 -13.75 -17.35
CA ASP A 5 -38.89 -12.90 -17.51
C ASP A 5 -38.44 -12.47 -16.09
N CYS A 6 -37.42 -13.16 -15.55
CA CYS A 6 -36.79 -12.76 -14.30
C CYS A 6 -35.78 -11.62 -14.57
N SER A 7 -36.31 -10.46 -14.94
CA SER A 7 -35.56 -9.22 -14.87
C SER A 7 -35.33 -8.87 -13.39
N TYR A 8 -34.15 -9.18 -12.86
CA TYR A 8 -33.72 -8.63 -11.58
C TYR A 8 -33.70 -7.11 -11.69
N PRO A 9 -34.33 -6.37 -10.75
CA PRO A 9 -34.22 -4.93 -10.73
C PRO A 9 -32.75 -4.59 -10.56
N GLY A 10 -32.22 -3.70 -11.42
CA GLY A 10 -30.82 -3.36 -11.52
C GLY A 10 -30.21 -3.09 -10.15
N ALA A 11 -29.28 -3.93 -9.74
CA ALA A 11 -28.44 -3.68 -8.60
C ALA A 11 -27.73 -2.34 -8.87
N MET A 12 -27.91 -1.35 -8.00
CA MET A 12 -27.19 -0.09 -8.07
C MET A 12 -25.71 -0.41 -8.00
N SER A 13 -24.98 -0.13 -9.08
CA SER A 13 -23.52 -0.29 -9.08
C SER A 13 -22.90 0.85 -8.29
N THR A 14 -21.92 0.52 -7.45
CA THR A 14 -21.10 1.50 -6.75
C THR A 14 -19.96 1.91 -7.66
N THR A 15 -19.88 3.20 -7.98
CA THR A 15 -18.73 3.75 -8.72
C THR A 15 -17.59 4.04 -7.74
N VAL A 16 -16.39 3.57 -8.06
CA VAL A 16 -15.17 3.80 -7.30
C VAL A 16 -14.20 4.60 -8.15
N GLN A 17 -13.80 5.77 -7.68
CA GLN A 17 -12.78 6.61 -8.31
C GLN A 17 -11.41 6.03 -7.98
N LEU A 18 -10.69 5.54 -8.99
CA LEU A 18 -9.44 4.82 -8.83
C LEU A 18 -8.27 5.59 -9.44
N ALA A 19 -7.37 6.07 -8.57
CA ALA A 19 -6.07 6.55 -9.03
C ALA A 19 -5.19 5.36 -9.42
N VAL A 20 -4.61 5.40 -10.61
CA VAL A 20 -3.67 4.39 -11.10
C VAL A 20 -2.29 5.00 -11.22
N ILE A 21 -1.33 4.47 -10.48
CA ILE A 21 0.07 4.87 -10.50
C ILE A 21 0.89 3.64 -10.88
N ALA A 22 1.21 3.49 -12.14
CA ALA A 22 1.96 2.33 -12.65
C ALA A 22 3.38 2.29 -12.09
N GLY A 23 4.03 3.45 -11.97
CA GLY A 23 5.40 3.57 -11.45
C GLY A 23 6.46 3.12 -12.45
N ASP A 24 7.50 2.42 -11.94
CA ASP A 24 8.74 2.14 -12.64
C ASP A 24 8.98 0.64 -12.85
N GLY A 25 9.94 0.31 -13.72
CA GLY A 25 10.42 -1.05 -13.93
C GLY A 25 9.28 -2.02 -14.30
N ILE A 26 9.03 -3.01 -13.45
CA ILE A 26 7.97 -4.01 -13.63
C ILE A 26 6.56 -3.44 -13.33
N GLY A 27 6.47 -2.26 -12.73
CA GLY A 27 5.22 -1.65 -12.28
C GLY A 27 4.12 -1.58 -13.34
N PRO A 28 4.40 -1.01 -14.54
CA PRO A 28 3.41 -0.94 -15.61
C PRO A 28 2.84 -2.29 -16.03
N GLU A 29 3.69 -3.31 -16.16
CA GLU A 29 3.28 -4.67 -16.52
C GLU A 29 2.36 -5.28 -15.45
N VAL A 30 2.76 -5.20 -14.19
CA VAL A 30 2.00 -5.76 -13.06
C VAL A 30 0.68 -5.04 -12.85
N VAL A 31 0.67 -3.71 -12.99
CA VAL A 31 -0.56 -2.91 -12.89
C VAL A 31 -1.53 -3.24 -14.01
N ALA A 32 -1.04 -3.43 -15.24
CA ALA A 32 -1.90 -3.82 -16.36
C ALA A 32 -2.60 -5.17 -16.10
N GLU A 33 -1.89 -6.15 -15.56
CA GLU A 33 -2.50 -7.44 -15.18
C GLU A 33 -3.47 -7.28 -13.99
N GLY A 34 -3.13 -6.45 -13.00
CA GLY A 34 -4.03 -6.12 -11.90
C GLY A 34 -5.34 -5.49 -12.36
N LEU A 35 -5.28 -4.58 -13.32
CA LEU A 35 -6.46 -3.95 -13.91
C LEU A 35 -7.36 -4.96 -14.65
N LYS A 36 -6.78 -5.92 -15.37
CA LYS A 36 -7.57 -7.01 -15.99
C LYS A 36 -8.34 -7.83 -14.96
N VAL A 37 -7.71 -8.11 -13.80
CA VAL A 37 -8.38 -8.82 -12.71
C VAL A 37 -9.53 -7.98 -12.14
N LEU A 38 -9.30 -6.69 -11.89
CA LEU A 38 -10.35 -5.78 -11.42
C LEU A 38 -11.53 -5.74 -12.39
N ASP A 39 -11.29 -5.65 -13.69
CA ASP A 39 -12.34 -5.65 -14.71
C ASP A 39 -13.16 -6.95 -14.72
N ALA A 40 -12.50 -8.07 -14.49
CA ALA A 40 -13.16 -9.37 -14.49
C ALA A 40 -14.02 -9.59 -13.22
N VAL A 41 -13.62 -9.05 -12.07
CA VAL A 41 -14.31 -9.32 -10.79
C VAL A 41 -15.30 -8.23 -10.41
N ALA A 42 -15.08 -6.98 -10.80
CA ALA A 42 -15.91 -5.84 -10.41
C ALA A 42 -17.41 -6.02 -10.70
N PRO A 43 -17.83 -6.54 -11.89
CA PRO A 43 -19.24 -6.76 -12.17
C PRO A 43 -19.92 -7.72 -11.20
N ASN A 44 -19.20 -8.73 -10.71
CA ASN A 44 -19.72 -9.72 -9.78
C ASN A 44 -20.03 -9.12 -8.40
N HIS A 45 -19.48 -7.92 -8.12
CA HIS A 45 -19.68 -7.20 -6.86
C HIS A 45 -20.47 -5.92 -7.03
N GLY A 46 -21.03 -5.66 -8.21
CA GLY A 46 -21.76 -4.42 -8.49
C GLY A 46 -20.87 -3.17 -8.39
N VAL A 47 -19.60 -3.29 -8.77
CA VAL A 47 -18.63 -2.18 -8.72
C VAL A 47 -18.25 -1.78 -10.14
N VAL A 48 -18.08 -0.47 -10.35
CA VAL A 48 -17.52 0.12 -11.56
C VAL A 48 -16.34 1.00 -11.17
N PHE A 49 -15.19 0.81 -11.81
CA PHE A 49 -14.01 1.64 -11.57
C PHE A 49 -13.92 2.74 -12.64
N GLU A 50 -13.95 3.99 -12.20
CA GLU A 50 -13.53 5.14 -13.00
C GLU A 50 -12.07 5.43 -12.70
N ARG A 51 -11.20 5.35 -13.72
CA ARG A 51 -9.74 5.36 -13.57
C ARG A 51 -9.14 6.67 -14.00
N THR A 52 -8.23 7.20 -13.18
CA THR A 52 -7.37 8.30 -13.54
C THR A 52 -5.91 7.84 -13.42
N GLU A 53 -5.18 7.89 -14.53
CA GLU A 53 -3.77 7.52 -14.56
C GLU A 53 -2.88 8.71 -14.22
N TYR A 54 -1.90 8.46 -13.35
CA TYR A 54 -0.91 9.45 -12.93
C TYR A 54 0.49 8.97 -13.29
N ASP A 55 1.19 9.78 -14.09
CA ASP A 55 2.60 9.54 -14.42
C ASP A 55 3.50 10.01 -13.26
N LEU A 56 3.72 9.13 -12.30
CA LEU A 56 4.55 9.35 -11.12
C LEU A 56 5.62 8.25 -11.02
N GLY A 57 6.87 8.68 -10.83
CA GLY A 57 8.02 7.79 -10.78
C GLY A 57 9.26 8.40 -11.41
N ALA A 58 10.21 7.57 -11.79
CA ALA A 58 11.50 7.97 -12.36
C ALA A 58 11.36 8.79 -13.65
N ARG A 59 10.44 8.42 -14.53
CA ARG A 59 10.20 9.13 -15.78
C ARG A 59 9.85 10.60 -15.55
N ARG A 60 8.92 10.86 -14.64
CA ARG A 60 8.55 12.21 -14.26
C ARG A 60 9.73 12.95 -13.61
N TRP A 61 10.40 12.31 -12.67
CA TRP A 61 11.52 12.91 -11.97
C TRP A 61 12.63 13.33 -12.94
N HIS A 62 12.99 12.51 -13.93
CA HIS A 62 13.97 12.87 -14.95
C HIS A 62 13.52 14.03 -15.84
N ALA A 63 12.23 14.09 -16.14
CA ALA A 63 11.69 15.14 -17.01
C ALA A 63 11.53 16.50 -16.30
N THR A 64 11.19 16.51 -15.01
CA THR A 64 10.76 17.72 -14.29
C THR A 64 11.53 18.02 -13.01
N GLY A 65 12.24 17.04 -12.44
CA GLY A 65 12.85 17.13 -11.10
C GLY A 65 11.84 16.93 -9.96
N GLU A 66 10.55 16.69 -10.26
CA GLU A 66 9.49 16.55 -9.27
C GLU A 66 9.06 15.07 -9.12
N THR A 67 8.81 14.64 -7.89
CA THR A 67 8.30 13.29 -7.59
C THR A 67 6.78 13.28 -7.53
N LEU A 68 6.18 14.20 -6.77
CA LEU A 68 4.75 14.34 -6.57
C LEU A 68 4.38 15.80 -6.37
N PRO A 69 3.82 16.47 -7.40
CA PRO A 69 3.34 17.85 -7.26
C PRO A 69 2.16 17.96 -6.30
N ASP A 70 2.05 19.08 -5.61
CA ASP A 70 0.94 19.35 -4.68
C ASP A 70 -0.43 19.30 -5.37
N SER A 71 -0.52 19.76 -6.62
CA SER A 71 -1.77 19.69 -7.40
C SER A 71 -2.20 18.25 -7.66
N VAL A 72 -1.24 17.37 -8.03
CA VAL A 72 -1.52 15.96 -8.26
C VAL A 72 -1.89 15.26 -6.95
N LEU A 73 -1.22 15.58 -5.84
CA LEU A 73 -1.58 15.06 -4.53
C LEU A 73 -3.01 15.48 -4.15
N ALA A 74 -3.40 16.72 -4.44
CA ALA A 74 -4.76 17.21 -4.18
C ALA A 74 -5.80 16.46 -5.02
N GLU A 75 -5.51 16.10 -6.26
CA GLU A 75 -6.38 15.27 -7.11
C GLU A 75 -6.49 13.84 -6.58
N ILE A 76 -5.34 13.21 -6.24
CA ILE A 76 -5.32 11.85 -5.69
C ILE A 76 -6.11 11.77 -4.38
N ARG A 77 -6.11 12.82 -3.58
CA ARG A 77 -6.88 12.90 -2.33
C ARG A 77 -8.40 12.82 -2.54
N GLN A 78 -8.90 13.12 -3.73
CA GLN A 78 -10.32 13.01 -4.09
C GLN A 78 -10.70 11.61 -4.60
N GLN A 79 -9.72 10.74 -4.81
CA GLN A 79 -9.97 9.38 -5.26
C GLN A 79 -10.35 8.47 -4.08
N ASP A 80 -11.17 7.46 -4.33
CA ASP A 80 -11.58 6.48 -3.32
C ASP A 80 -10.47 5.46 -3.01
N ALA A 81 -9.65 5.16 -4.01
CA ALA A 81 -8.56 4.18 -3.88
C ALA A 81 -7.38 4.50 -4.80
N ILE A 82 -6.24 3.92 -4.49
CA ILE A 82 -5.02 4.00 -5.30
C ILE A 82 -4.55 2.60 -5.64
N LEU A 83 -4.39 2.31 -6.93
CA LEU A 83 -3.65 1.15 -7.41
C LEU A 83 -2.23 1.58 -7.72
N LEU A 84 -1.29 1.15 -6.90
CA LEU A 84 0.11 1.52 -6.99
C LEU A 84 0.95 0.32 -7.44
N GLY A 85 1.71 0.51 -8.50
CA GLY A 85 2.70 -0.45 -8.98
C GLY A 85 4.04 -0.36 -8.23
N ALA A 86 5.11 -0.78 -8.89
CA ALA A 86 6.45 -0.67 -8.34
C ALA A 86 7.01 0.73 -8.55
N VAL A 87 7.70 1.28 -7.55
CA VAL A 87 8.39 2.56 -7.64
C VAL A 87 9.84 2.37 -7.28
N GLY A 88 10.72 2.83 -8.12
CA GLY A 88 12.16 2.77 -7.94
C GLY A 88 12.89 2.50 -9.25
N ASP A 89 13.93 3.27 -9.50
CA ASP A 89 14.78 3.15 -10.69
C ASP A 89 16.23 3.41 -10.28
N PRO A 90 17.21 2.57 -10.72
CA PRO A 90 18.60 2.71 -10.35
C PRO A 90 19.26 4.01 -10.87
N THR A 91 18.63 4.68 -11.83
CA THR A 91 19.11 5.97 -12.37
C THR A 91 18.67 7.17 -11.53
N VAL A 92 17.77 6.97 -10.57
CA VAL A 92 17.35 8.00 -9.61
C VAL A 92 18.14 7.84 -8.31
N PRO A 93 18.64 8.92 -7.71
CA PRO A 93 19.35 8.83 -6.43
C PRO A 93 18.50 8.13 -5.35
N SER A 94 19.15 7.27 -4.56
CA SER A 94 18.49 6.50 -3.50
C SER A 94 17.71 7.41 -2.54
N GLY A 95 16.49 7.01 -2.21
CA GLY A 95 15.60 7.71 -1.29
C GLY A 95 14.76 8.81 -1.92
N VAL A 96 15.03 9.24 -3.14
CA VAL A 96 14.27 10.33 -3.80
C VAL A 96 12.83 9.92 -4.05
N LEU A 97 12.63 8.80 -4.74
CA LEU A 97 11.29 8.31 -5.06
C LEU A 97 10.57 7.75 -3.84
N GLU A 98 11.30 7.05 -2.97
CA GLU A 98 10.74 6.48 -1.74
C GLU A 98 10.20 7.59 -0.82
N ARG A 99 10.97 8.64 -0.60
CA ARG A 99 10.56 9.76 0.26
C ARG A 99 9.61 10.70 -0.43
N GLY A 100 9.93 11.12 -1.65
CA GLY A 100 9.18 12.13 -2.39
C GLY A 100 7.86 11.63 -2.99
N LEU A 101 7.65 10.33 -3.15
CA LEU A 101 6.41 9.77 -3.66
C LEU A 101 5.75 8.83 -2.64
N LEU A 102 6.36 7.71 -2.30
CA LEU A 102 5.71 6.68 -1.50
C LEU A 102 5.40 7.14 -0.08
N LEU A 103 6.39 7.71 0.63
CA LEU A 103 6.19 8.21 1.98
C LEU A 103 5.32 9.45 2.00
N THR A 104 5.45 10.33 1.00
CA THR A 104 4.60 11.52 0.88
C THR A 104 3.13 11.13 0.74
N LEU A 105 2.77 10.19 -0.14
CA LEU A 105 1.40 9.67 -0.24
C LEU A 105 0.93 9.07 1.09
N ARG A 106 1.77 8.27 1.73
CA ARG A 106 1.43 7.59 2.99
C ARG A 106 1.09 8.57 4.10
N PHE A 107 1.91 9.59 4.29
CA PHE A 107 1.70 10.60 5.34
C PHE A 107 0.57 11.57 5.00
N ALA A 108 0.56 12.08 3.78
CA ALA A 108 -0.45 13.06 3.36
C ALA A 108 -1.87 12.48 3.34
N LEU A 109 -2.03 11.19 3.09
CA LEU A 109 -3.32 10.49 3.08
C LEU A 109 -3.58 9.70 4.37
N ASP A 110 -2.70 9.82 5.36
CA ASP A 110 -2.78 9.13 6.66
C ASP A 110 -2.99 7.60 6.53
N HIS A 111 -2.23 6.95 5.66
CA HIS A 111 -2.27 5.50 5.48
C HIS A 111 -1.56 4.80 6.65
N HIS A 112 -2.14 4.89 7.85
CA HIS A 112 -1.53 4.44 9.11
C HIS A 112 -1.46 2.91 9.25
N VAL A 113 -2.28 2.17 8.54
CA VAL A 113 -2.21 0.70 8.52
C VAL A 113 -1.59 0.21 7.23
N ASN A 114 -0.44 -0.42 7.33
CA ASN A 114 0.16 -1.18 6.24
C ASN A 114 -0.23 -2.65 6.43
N LEU A 115 -1.19 -3.12 5.65
CA LEU A 115 -1.75 -4.45 5.74
C LEU A 115 -1.04 -5.40 4.79
N ARG A 116 -0.45 -6.47 5.32
CA ARG A 116 0.31 -7.46 4.54
C ARG A 116 -0.27 -8.86 4.73
N PRO A 117 -1.19 -9.31 3.87
CA PRO A 117 -1.63 -10.68 3.88
C PRO A 117 -0.53 -11.61 3.40
N VAL A 118 -0.34 -12.73 4.10
CA VAL A 118 0.62 -13.78 3.75
C VAL A 118 -0.12 -15.11 3.76
N ARG A 119 -0.23 -15.72 2.60
CA ARG A 119 -0.89 -17.02 2.44
C ARG A 119 -0.09 -17.88 1.49
N LEU A 120 0.11 -19.13 1.87
CA LEU A 120 0.63 -20.15 0.95
C LEU A 120 -0.54 -20.77 0.18
N PHE A 121 -0.54 -20.61 -1.13
CA PHE A 121 -1.53 -21.23 -1.99
C PHE A 121 -1.20 -22.69 -2.30
N PRO A 122 -2.21 -23.54 -2.60
CA PRO A 122 -1.98 -24.88 -3.09
C PRO A 122 -1.05 -24.89 -4.31
N GLY A 123 -0.06 -25.80 -4.31
CA GLY A 123 0.95 -25.86 -5.37
C GLY A 123 2.15 -24.93 -5.18
N GLY A 124 2.10 -23.99 -4.23
CA GLY A 124 3.25 -23.17 -3.87
C GLY A 124 4.30 -23.94 -3.07
N ALA A 125 5.57 -23.64 -3.30
CA ALA A 125 6.67 -24.24 -2.52
C ALA A 125 6.83 -23.48 -1.19
N PRO A 126 6.68 -24.14 -0.03
CA PRO A 126 6.89 -23.49 1.26
C PRO A 126 8.38 -23.20 1.48
N ARG A 127 8.68 -22.04 2.06
CA ARG A 127 10.04 -21.69 2.51
C ARG A 127 10.38 -22.29 3.88
N LEU A 128 9.37 -22.73 4.61
CA LEU A 128 9.52 -23.34 5.94
C LEU A 128 9.33 -24.85 5.84
N ALA A 129 10.29 -25.61 6.34
CA ALA A 129 10.22 -27.08 6.36
C ALA A 129 8.99 -27.58 7.13
N GLY A 130 8.28 -28.55 6.57
CA GLY A 130 7.12 -29.18 7.19
C GLY A 130 5.89 -28.28 7.32
N LYS A 131 5.83 -27.13 6.60
CA LYS A 131 4.67 -26.23 6.57
C LYS A 131 3.94 -26.30 5.23
N GLY A 132 2.63 -26.23 5.27
CA GLY A 132 1.77 -26.29 4.10
C GLY A 132 0.76 -25.12 4.05
N PRO A 133 -0.14 -25.12 3.06
CA PRO A 133 -1.17 -24.09 2.91
C PRO A 133 -2.07 -23.90 4.15
N GLN A 134 -2.29 -24.96 4.91
CA GLN A 134 -3.06 -24.95 6.14
C GLN A 134 -2.35 -24.26 7.32
N ASP A 135 -1.00 -24.18 7.25
CA ASP A 135 -0.18 -23.60 8.32
C ASP A 135 0.10 -22.10 8.07
N ILE A 136 0.18 -21.70 6.81
CA ILE A 136 0.61 -20.36 6.41
C ILE A 136 -0.57 -19.57 5.86
N ASP A 137 -1.31 -18.96 6.77
CA ASP A 137 -2.37 -17.97 6.52
C ASP A 137 -2.37 -16.97 7.68
N MET A 138 -1.72 -15.85 7.47
CA MET A 138 -1.60 -14.78 8.45
C MET A 138 -1.71 -13.41 7.80
N VAL A 139 -1.97 -12.39 8.60
CA VAL A 139 -1.95 -10.99 8.17
C VAL A 139 -1.05 -10.22 9.12
N VAL A 140 -0.08 -9.52 8.56
CA VAL A 140 0.74 -8.58 9.31
C VAL A 140 0.09 -7.20 9.23
N VAL A 141 -0.28 -6.65 10.37
CA VAL A 141 -0.78 -5.28 10.53
C VAL A 141 0.37 -4.44 11.04
N ARG A 142 0.87 -3.53 10.21
CA ARG A 142 2.04 -2.72 10.52
C ARG A 142 1.65 -1.24 10.61
N GLU A 143 2.15 -0.54 11.62
CA GLU A 143 2.07 0.92 11.66
C GLU A 143 2.84 1.51 10.47
N GLY A 144 2.25 2.46 9.76
CA GLY A 144 2.77 2.99 8.51
C GLY A 144 3.21 4.46 8.52
N THR A 145 2.88 5.22 9.57
CA THR A 145 3.05 6.70 9.59
C THR A 145 4.02 7.20 10.66
N GLU A 146 4.54 6.31 11.48
CA GLU A 146 5.47 6.62 12.57
C GLU A 146 6.74 5.76 12.49
N GLY A 147 7.49 5.68 13.57
CA GLY A 147 8.75 4.98 13.66
C GLY A 147 9.88 5.73 12.94
N PRO A 148 10.87 5.02 12.36
CA PRO A 148 11.99 5.66 11.65
C PRO A 148 11.55 6.34 10.36
N TYR A 149 10.36 6.04 9.83
CA TYR A 149 9.84 6.68 8.61
C TYR A 149 9.41 8.12 8.83
N ALA A 150 9.22 8.57 10.07
CA ALA A 150 8.93 9.96 10.38
C ALA A 150 10.05 10.92 9.94
N GLY A 151 11.26 10.38 9.71
CA GLY A 151 12.40 11.16 9.22
C GLY A 151 12.98 12.11 10.26
N ALA A 152 12.70 11.90 11.54
CA ALA A 152 13.29 12.65 12.62
C ALA A 152 14.78 12.26 12.78
N GLY A 153 15.64 13.27 12.85
CA GLY A 153 17.08 13.08 12.93
C GLY A 153 17.87 14.03 12.07
N GLY A 154 19.15 13.79 11.93
CA GLY A 154 20.00 14.64 11.11
C GLY A 154 21.48 14.26 11.14
N THR A 155 22.28 15.02 10.41
CA THR A 155 23.72 14.83 10.33
C THR A 155 24.44 16.13 10.64
N LEU A 156 25.41 16.08 11.56
CA LEU A 156 26.30 17.18 11.88
C LEU A 156 27.72 16.89 11.38
N ARG A 157 28.45 17.92 10.95
CA ARG A 157 29.86 17.85 10.50
C ARG A 157 30.07 16.81 9.39
N LYS A 158 29.12 16.71 8.47
CA LYS A 158 29.09 15.76 7.36
C LYS A 158 30.41 15.77 6.58
N GLY A 159 30.96 14.60 6.29
CA GLY A 159 32.21 14.42 5.55
C GLY A 159 33.48 14.69 6.37
N THR A 160 33.39 14.89 7.68
CA THR A 160 34.57 15.03 8.58
C THR A 160 34.73 13.82 9.48
N ARG A 161 35.92 13.66 10.08
CA ARG A 161 36.18 12.61 11.09
C ARG A 161 35.33 12.73 12.37
N HIS A 162 34.64 13.84 12.53
CA HIS A 162 33.76 14.15 13.65
C HIS A 162 32.28 14.15 13.24
N GLU A 163 31.95 13.49 12.13
CA GLU A 163 30.57 13.36 11.67
C GLU A 163 29.73 12.64 12.73
N VAL A 164 28.53 13.17 12.95
CA VAL A 164 27.50 12.56 13.82
C VAL A 164 26.24 12.45 12.98
N ALA A 165 25.63 11.27 12.96
CA ALA A 165 24.31 11.03 12.37
C ALA A 165 23.36 10.48 13.44
N THR A 166 22.12 10.97 13.42
CA THR A 166 21.05 10.48 14.29
C THR A 166 19.84 10.12 13.44
N GLU A 167 19.14 9.07 13.85
CA GLU A 167 17.83 8.69 13.35
C GLU A 167 16.96 8.32 14.55
N GLU A 168 15.79 8.95 14.66
CA GLU A 168 14.87 8.73 15.77
C GLU A 168 13.69 7.87 15.33
N SER A 169 13.29 6.94 16.17
CA SER A 169 12.06 6.18 16.02
C SER A 169 10.96 6.84 16.84
N LEU A 170 10.15 7.65 16.19
CA LEU A 170 9.00 8.31 16.81
C LEU A 170 7.84 7.34 16.94
N ASN A 171 7.32 7.15 18.15
CA ASN A 171 6.15 6.31 18.39
C ASN A 171 5.23 7.03 19.37
N THR A 172 3.99 7.26 18.98
CA THR A 172 3.00 7.94 19.82
C THR A 172 1.94 6.97 20.33
N ALA A 173 1.32 7.30 21.45
CA ALA A 173 0.15 6.55 21.93
C ALA A 173 -0.98 6.54 20.90
N PHE A 174 -1.16 7.64 20.16
CA PHE A 174 -2.15 7.74 19.09
C PHE A 174 -1.89 6.76 17.94
N GLY A 175 -0.66 6.72 17.40
CA GLY A 175 -0.30 5.81 16.31
C GLY A 175 -0.38 4.34 16.73
N VAL A 176 0.11 4.03 17.95
CA VAL A 176 0.05 2.67 18.50
C VAL A 176 -1.40 2.24 18.72
N GLU A 177 -2.24 3.08 19.32
CA GLU A 177 -3.64 2.73 19.61
C GLU A 177 -4.40 2.36 18.35
N ARG A 178 -4.33 3.16 17.30
CA ARG A 178 -5.13 2.94 16.08
C ARG A 178 -4.69 1.69 15.30
N VAL A 179 -3.39 1.39 15.23
CA VAL A 179 -2.91 0.16 14.57
C VAL A 179 -3.24 -1.09 15.39
N VAL A 180 -3.18 -0.99 16.73
CA VAL A 180 -3.56 -2.10 17.62
C VAL A 180 -5.06 -2.39 17.53
N ARG A 181 -5.91 -1.35 17.52
CA ARG A 181 -7.37 -1.53 17.32
C ARG A 181 -7.69 -2.21 16.00
N ASP A 182 -7.04 -1.82 14.89
CA ASP A 182 -7.21 -2.50 13.60
C ASP A 182 -6.77 -3.97 13.69
N GLY A 183 -5.63 -4.25 14.34
CA GLY A 183 -5.15 -5.61 14.55
C GLY A 183 -6.15 -6.49 15.33
N PHE A 184 -6.75 -5.97 16.40
CA PHE A 184 -7.79 -6.67 17.16
C PHE A 184 -9.06 -6.90 16.34
N ALA A 185 -9.54 -5.90 15.61
CA ALA A 185 -10.73 -6.03 14.77
C ALA A 185 -10.55 -7.12 13.71
N ARG A 186 -9.38 -7.14 13.04
CA ARG A 186 -9.06 -8.18 12.05
C ARG A 186 -8.91 -9.56 12.67
N ALA A 187 -8.25 -9.67 13.81
CA ALA A 187 -8.11 -10.94 14.50
C ALA A 187 -9.48 -11.50 14.91
N HIS A 188 -10.38 -10.65 15.41
CA HIS A 188 -11.74 -11.03 15.78
C HIS A 188 -12.55 -11.56 14.60
N ALA A 189 -12.38 -10.98 13.41
CA ALA A 189 -13.07 -11.41 12.19
C ALA A 189 -12.51 -12.70 11.57
N ARG A 190 -11.35 -13.20 12.04
CA ARG A 190 -10.72 -14.41 11.50
C ARG A 190 -11.11 -15.67 12.31
N PRO A 191 -11.23 -16.85 11.67
CA PRO A 191 -11.65 -18.08 12.37
C PRO A 191 -10.77 -18.45 13.56
N ARG A 192 -9.46 -18.24 13.49
CA ARG A 192 -8.51 -18.57 14.55
C ARG A 192 -8.51 -17.59 15.72
N GLN A 193 -9.02 -16.39 15.56
CA GLN A 193 -9.08 -15.30 16.56
C GLN A 193 -7.78 -15.12 17.35
N LYS A 194 -6.64 -15.32 16.68
CA LYS A 194 -5.32 -15.24 17.28
C LYS A 194 -4.62 -13.95 16.87
N LEU A 195 -4.17 -13.19 17.85
CA LEU A 195 -3.34 -12.00 17.66
C LEU A 195 -2.00 -12.19 18.37
N SER A 196 -0.93 -11.79 17.72
CA SER A 196 0.41 -11.73 18.33
C SER A 196 0.95 -10.32 18.14
N LEU A 197 1.43 -9.70 19.20
CA LEU A 197 2.14 -8.43 19.16
C LEU A 197 3.63 -8.72 18.96
N ILE A 198 4.19 -8.13 17.92
CA ILE A 198 5.63 -8.19 17.63
C ILE A 198 6.18 -6.77 17.80
N HIS A 199 7.14 -6.64 18.71
CA HIS A 199 7.80 -5.37 18.95
C HIS A 199 9.29 -5.59 19.22
N LYS A 200 10.04 -4.53 19.22
CA LYS A 200 11.46 -4.52 19.59
C LYS A 200 11.65 -3.60 20.81
N ASN A 201 12.27 -4.11 21.86
CA ASN A 201 12.49 -3.40 23.12
C ASN A 201 13.96 -3.38 23.57
N ASN A 202 14.89 -3.67 22.67
CA ASN A 202 16.33 -3.67 22.88
C ASN A 202 17.06 -2.86 21.81
#